data_fdb2ed60e98925914890273a391879fd
#
_entry.id   fdb2ed60e98925914890273a391879fd
#
_cell.length_a   1.000
_cell.length_b   1.000
_cell.length_c   1.000
_cell.angle_alpha   90.00
_cell.angle_beta   90.00
_cell.angle_gamma   90.00
#
_symmetry.space_group_name_H-M   'P 1'
#
loop_
_entity.id
_entity.type
_entity.pdbx_description
1 polymer ?
#
loop_
_entity_poly.entity_id
_entity_poly.type
_entity_poly.pdbx_seq_one_letter_code
_entity_poly.pdbx_strand_id
1 'polypeptide(L)'
;MSRVTPLHAWIAGAALAWATSTQAAEGVRLPPVHRAQLANGAQVALVEKRDTPLVAMTVTVRGGALGDAAGKDGTASLFADLIQKGAGKRTAAQFAEAVETAGGSLAASAGSESLGVSASFMARDVDLMLELAGDALQRPALAPAEFEKARTLAIQSLAAAKDADPRALIAEYGDAWLFRGHPYGRPVGGSEGSLAAVTLEDVQRFYAAHLGGDRTIITVVDDIDAQAMLGKLERTFGGWRKAGAPLPAAPTPQPVSGRRVLLVDKPGATQTYFWLGSVGASRTDPARTQQSVVNTAFGGRYTSMLNTALRIDSGLTYGVSARFDRALQPGPYSISSYTQTESTVQAVDLALATLERLRRDGLDAPTLASAKSYMLGQFPPTLETNGQLAGRLADLLFYGLGPEDVDEYAQRIATVDAAVVRDTIERAFPKPGDLAIVLIGDAAKIRAQLQKYGPLTEMKITDPQFAPPQT
;
A
#
# COMPACT_ATOMS: atom_id res chain seq x y z
N MET A 1 47.80 15.35 -77.23
CA MET A 1 48.29 16.39 -76.37
C MET A 1 47.09 17.11 -75.76
N SER A 2 46.66 16.81 -74.60
CA SER A 2 45.57 17.53 -73.91
C SER A 2 45.92 17.60 -72.42
N ARG A 3 46.00 18.78 -71.92
CA ARG A 3 46.37 19.14 -70.54
C ARG A 3 45.17 18.93 -69.64
N VAL A 4 45.35 18.19 -68.58
CA VAL A 4 44.35 18.02 -67.50
C VAL A 4 44.76 18.94 -66.33
N THR A 5 43.93 19.89 -66.01
CA THR A 5 44.04 20.80 -64.86
C THR A 5 43.39 20.14 -63.62
N PRO A 6 43.98 20.14 -62.42
CA PRO A 6 43.34 19.62 -61.24
C PRO A 6 42.44 20.68 -60.57
N LEU A 7 41.18 20.28 -60.30
CA LEU A 7 40.21 21.07 -59.54
C LEU A 7 40.47 20.84 -58.03
N HIS A 8 40.82 21.92 -57.34
CA HIS A 8 40.92 21.92 -55.89
C HIS A 8 39.52 22.08 -55.29
N ALA A 9 38.98 20.98 -54.67
CA ALA A 9 37.75 21.05 -53.92
C ALA A 9 38.02 21.54 -52.48
N TRP A 10 37.44 22.66 -52.12
CA TRP A 10 37.41 23.19 -50.75
C TRP A 10 36.30 22.46 -50.00
N ILE A 11 36.68 21.64 -49.02
CA ILE A 11 35.72 21.06 -48.07
C ILE A 11 35.60 22.05 -46.91
N ALA A 12 34.51 22.82 -46.89
CA ALA A 12 34.12 23.61 -45.73
C ALA A 12 33.44 22.69 -44.72
N GLY A 13 34.15 22.34 -43.66
CA GLY A 13 33.60 21.60 -42.53
C GLY A 13 32.62 22.46 -41.73
N ALA A 14 31.32 22.24 -41.88
CA ALA A 14 30.31 22.76 -41.00
C ALA A 14 30.25 21.89 -39.72
N ALA A 15 30.89 22.34 -38.65
CA ALA A 15 30.70 21.77 -37.33
C ALA A 15 29.28 22.11 -36.85
N LEU A 16 28.34 21.20 -36.98
CA LEU A 16 27.06 21.28 -36.30
C LEU A 16 27.32 21.05 -34.78
N ALA A 17 27.36 22.15 -34.04
CA ALA A 17 27.25 22.08 -32.59
C ALA A 17 25.83 21.62 -32.24
N TRP A 18 25.69 20.36 -31.89
CA TRP A 18 24.48 19.86 -31.23
C TRP A 18 24.43 20.48 -29.84
N ALA A 19 23.71 21.59 -29.73
CA ALA A 19 23.27 22.07 -28.43
C ALA A 19 22.25 21.02 -27.91
N THR A 20 22.72 20.10 -27.11
CA THR A 20 21.83 19.30 -26.26
C THR A 20 21.17 20.25 -25.27
N SER A 21 20.05 20.84 -25.66
CA SER A 21 19.12 21.41 -24.71
C SER A 21 18.70 20.27 -23.81
N THR A 22 19.27 20.19 -22.61
CA THR A 22 18.70 19.49 -21.49
C THR A 22 17.38 20.19 -21.18
N GLN A 23 16.31 19.83 -21.89
CA GLN A 23 14.99 20.06 -21.40
C GLN A 23 14.94 19.26 -20.08
N ALA A 24 15.06 19.98 -18.97
CA ALA A 24 14.63 19.45 -17.67
C ALA A 24 13.21 18.96 -17.93
N ALA A 25 12.98 17.65 -17.80
CA ALA A 25 11.66 17.09 -17.94
C ALA A 25 10.76 17.91 -17.02
N GLU A 26 9.81 18.65 -17.59
CA GLU A 26 8.80 19.35 -16.80
C GLU A 26 8.18 18.27 -15.91
N GLY A 27 8.38 18.38 -14.58
CA GLY A 27 7.87 17.41 -13.64
C GLY A 27 6.35 17.32 -13.79
N VAL A 28 5.81 16.13 -13.58
CA VAL A 28 4.34 15.95 -13.51
C VAL A 28 3.79 16.88 -12.45
N ARG A 29 2.72 17.61 -12.79
CA ARG A 29 2.01 18.48 -11.87
C ARG A 29 0.57 18.04 -11.75
N LEU A 30 0.00 18.27 -10.58
CA LEU A 30 -1.43 18.09 -10.39
C LEU A 30 -2.20 19.12 -11.23
N PRO A 31 -3.30 18.73 -11.88
CA PRO A 31 -4.24 19.69 -12.46
C PRO A 31 -4.85 20.57 -11.36
N PRO A 32 -5.51 21.69 -11.72
CA PRO A 32 -6.21 22.54 -10.76
C PRO A 32 -7.19 21.71 -9.91
N VAL A 33 -7.10 21.84 -8.59
CA VAL A 33 -7.93 21.11 -7.62
C VAL A 33 -8.90 22.08 -6.96
N HIS A 34 -10.21 21.87 -7.16
CA HIS A 34 -11.26 22.58 -6.44
C HIS A 34 -11.50 21.92 -5.08
N ARG A 35 -11.20 22.64 -4.00
CA ARG A 35 -11.38 22.14 -2.63
C ARG A 35 -12.61 22.76 -2.01
N ALA A 36 -13.40 21.94 -1.30
CA ALA A 36 -14.59 22.37 -0.58
C ALA A 36 -14.78 21.52 0.69
N GLN A 37 -15.73 21.94 1.51
CA GLN A 37 -16.19 21.19 2.68
C GLN A 37 -17.70 21.15 2.66
N LEU A 38 -18.30 19.97 2.85
CA LEU A 38 -19.75 19.82 2.94
C LEU A 38 -20.24 20.27 4.31
N ALA A 39 -21.56 20.49 4.43
CA ALA A 39 -22.20 20.98 5.66
C ALA A 39 -21.92 20.10 6.90
N ASN A 40 -21.72 18.81 6.72
CA ASN A 40 -21.39 17.86 7.80
C ASN A 40 -19.90 17.77 8.15
N GLY A 41 -19.04 18.51 7.45
CA GLY A 41 -17.60 18.52 7.67
C GLY A 41 -16.78 17.63 6.73
N ALA A 42 -17.42 16.87 5.81
CA ALA A 42 -16.71 16.07 4.82
C ALA A 42 -15.83 16.96 3.92
N GLN A 43 -14.58 16.55 3.72
CA GLN A 43 -13.64 17.25 2.85
C GLN A 43 -13.87 16.79 1.40
N VAL A 44 -13.84 17.71 0.46
CA VAL A 44 -14.03 17.44 -0.96
C VAL A 44 -12.86 17.99 -1.77
N ALA A 45 -12.36 17.19 -2.73
CA ALA A 45 -11.44 17.66 -3.76
C ALA A 45 -11.93 17.19 -5.14
N LEU A 46 -12.07 18.12 -6.07
CA LEU A 46 -12.57 17.88 -7.41
C LEU A 46 -11.54 18.30 -8.45
N VAL A 47 -11.38 17.51 -9.51
CA VAL A 47 -10.59 17.84 -10.68
C VAL A 47 -11.45 17.66 -11.92
N GLU A 48 -11.53 18.71 -12.74
CA GLU A 48 -12.14 18.65 -14.07
C GLU A 48 -11.14 18.08 -15.07
N LYS A 49 -11.43 16.90 -15.63
CA LYS A 49 -10.60 16.23 -16.63
C LYS A 49 -11.48 15.71 -17.77
N ARG A 50 -11.47 16.45 -18.89
CA ARG A 50 -12.41 16.30 -20.01
C ARG A 50 -11.87 15.48 -21.19
N ASP A 51 -10.81 14.73 -20.97
CA ASP A 51 -10.19 13.88 -22.00
C ASP A 51 -10.92 12.53 -22.20
N THR A 52 -11.68 12.10 -21.22
CA THR A 52 -12.49 10.88 -21.27
C THR A 52 -13.84 11.10 -20.61
N PRO A 53 -14.94 10.52 -21.13
CA PRO A 53 -16.27 10.66 -20.56
C PRO A 53 -16.46 9.73 -19.35
N LEU A 54 -15.50 9.73 -18.43
CA LEU A 54 -15.46 8.88 -17.23
C LEU A 54 -15.42 9.75 -15.99
N VAL A 55 -16.19 9.37 -14.99
CA VAL A 55 -16.10 9.90 -13.63
C VAL A 55 -15.50 8.84 -12.72
N ALA A 56 -14.50 9.22 -11.95
CA ALA A 56 -13.91 8.39 -10.90
C ALA A 56 -14.05 9.10 -9.56
N MET A 57 -14.52 8.37 -8.55
CA MET A 57 -14.70 8.87 -7.19
C MET A 57 -13.99 7.95 -6.21
N THR A 58 -13.31 8.55 -5.24
CA THR A 58 -12.82 7.85 -4.05
C THR A 58 -13.40 8.51 -2.82
N VAL A 59 -14.06 7.70 -1.98
CA VAL A 59 -14.52 8.12 -0.65
C VAL A 59 -13.68 7.41 0.38
N THR A 60 -12.97 8.17 1.22
CA THR A 60 -12.14 7.64 2.30
C THR A 60 -12.72 8.07 3.63
N VAL A 61 -13.06 7.13 4.48
CA VAL A 61 -13.52 7.36 5.85
C VAL A 61 -12.38 7.03 6.81
N ARG A 62 -11.97 7.98 7.64
CA ARG A 62 -10.90 7.80 8.63
C ARG A 62 -11.32 6.82 9.73
N GLY A 63 -10.40 5.98 10.18
CA GLY A 63 -10.59 5.03 11.29
C GLY A 63 -10.18 3.60 10.96
N GLY A 64 -10.77 3.00 9.94
CA GLY A 64 -10.41 1.65 9.48
C GLY A 64 -10.43 0.58 10.58
N ALA A 65 -9.57 -0.42 10.44
CA ALA A 65 -9.44 -1.53 11.41
C ALA A 65 -8.94 -1.10 12.80
N LEU A 66 -8.37 0.11 12.94
CA LEU A 66 -8.12 0.69 14.27
C LEU A 66 -9.40 0.80 15.12
N GLY A 67 -10.57 0.87 14.48
CA GLY A 67 -11.88 0.89 15.13
C GLY A 67 -12.40 -0.48 15.55
N ASP A 68 -11.78 -1.57 15.16
CA ASP A 68 -12.20 -2.90 15.54
C ASP A 68 -12.06 -3.10 17.07
N ALA A 69 -13.06 -3.68 17.70
CA ALA A 69 -12.97 -4.01 19.11
C ALA A 69 -11.90 -5.07 19.37
N ALA A 70 -11.38 -5.12 20.60
CA ALA A 70 -10.37 -6.11 20.97
C ALA A 70 -10.88 -7.55 20.74
N GLY A 71 -10.09 -8.37 20.05
CA GLY A 71 -10.44 -9.75 19.68
C GLY A 71 -11.49 -9.87 18.57
N LYS A 72 -11.86 -8.77 17.93
CA LYS A 72 -12.82 -8.69 16.81
C LYS A 72 -12.17 -8.17 15.53
N ASP A 73 -10.87 -8.46 15.35
CA ASP A 73 -10.13 -8.05 14.19
C ASP A 73 -10.78 -8.59 12.91
N GLY A 74 -10.86 -7.76 11.88
CA GLY A 74 -11.59 -8.08 10.65
C GLY A 74 -13.01 -7.53 10.60
N THR A 75 -13.52 -6.87 11.65
CA THR A 75 -14.85 -6.25 11.64
C THR A 75 -14.97 -5.18 10.56
N ALA A 76 -13.96 -4.28 10.42
CA ALA A 76 -13.92 -3.26 9.37
C ALA A 76 -13.89 -3.87 7.97
N SER A 77 -13.16 -4.97 7.78
CA SER A 77 -13.08 -5.68 6.50
C SER A 77 -14.41 -6.34 6.14
N LEU A 78 -15.04 -7.05 7.08
CA LEU A 78 -16.38 -7.62 6.88
C LEU A 78 -17.41 -6.52 6.58
N PHE A 79 -17.33 -5.37 7.26
CA PHE A 79 -18.21 -4.24 6.94
C PHE A 79 -17.99 -3.74 5.51
N ALA A 80 -16.75 -3.58 5.05
CA ALA A 80 -16.44 -3.16 3.68
C ALA A 80 -16.98 -4.15 2.63
N ASP A 81 -16.92 -5.44 2.91
CA ASP A 81 -17.52 -6.46 2.05
C ASP A 81 -19.05 -6.33 2.01
N LEU A 82 -19.68 -6.08 3.15
CA LEU A 82 -21.14 -6.06 3.29
C LEU A 82 -21.80 -4.84 2.67
N ILE A 83 -21.16 -3.67 2.62
CA ILE A 83 -21.77 -2.46 2.05
C ILE A 83 -22.01 -2.58 0.54
N GLN A 84 -21.39 -3.55 -0.11
CA GLN A 84 -21.59 -3.91 -1.53
C GLN A 84 -22.64 -5.03 -1.69
N LYS A 85 -23.14 -5.59 -0.59
CA LYS A 85 -24.10 -6.72 -0.57
C LYS A 85 -25.53 -6.25 -0.27
N GLY A 86 -25.94 -5.14 -0.93
CA GLY A 86 -27.23 -4.52 -0.79
C GLY A 86 -27.19 -3.26 0.06
N ALA A 87 -27.87 -2.22 -0.41
CA ALA A 87 -27.95 -0.92 0.24
C ALA A 87 -29.17 -0.14 -0.24
N GLY A 88 -29.67 0.78 0.59
CA GLY A 88 -30.89 1.53 0.29
C GLY A 88 -32.09 0.59 0.16
N LYS A 89 -32.65 0.53 -1.04
CA LYS A 89 -33.78 -0.36 -1.39
C LYS A 89 -33.34 -1.59 -2.20
N ARG A 90 -32.05 -1.73 -2.52
CA ARG A 90 -31.51 -2.79 -3.38
C ARG A 90 -31.04 -3.98 -2.55
N THR A 91 -31.45 -5.17 -2.97
CA THR A 91 -30.81 -6.42 -2.52
C THR A 91 -29.38 -6.53 -3.06
N ALA A 92 -28.60 -7.49 -2.60
CA ALA A 92 -27.23 -7.72 -3.11
C ALA A 92 -27.20 -7.93 -4.64
N ALA A 93 -28.12 -8.74 -5.18
CA ALA A 93 -28.24 -8.98 -6.61
C ALA A 93 -28.61 -7.70 -7.40
N GLN A 94 -29.60 -6.95 -6.91
CA GLN A 94 -30.01 -5.70 -7.56
C GLN A 94 -28.93 -4.60 -7.48
N PHE A 95 -28.15 -4.57 -6.42
CA PHE A 95 -27.03 -3.64 -6.31
C PHE A 95 -25.94 -3.97 -7.32
N ALA A 96 -25.54 -5.24 -7.42
CA ALA A 96 -24.57 -5.70 -8.40
C ALA A 96 -25.06 -5.47 -9.85
N GLU A 97 -26.32 -5.81 -10.15
CA GLU A 97 -26.95 -5.60 -11.47
C GLU A 97 -26.94 -4.10 -11.87
N ALA A 98 -27.21 -3.20 -10.91
CA ALA A 98 -27.19 -1.75 -11.18
C ALA A 98 -25.79 -1.24 -11.57
N VAL A 99 -24.73 -1.75 -10.90
CA VAL A 99 -23.34 -1.43 -11.23
C VAL A 99 -22.95 -2.01 -12.60
N GLU A 100 -23.24 -3.30 -12.83
CA GLU A 100 -22.87 -4.02 -14.04
C GLU A 100 -23.60 -3.50 -15.28
N THR A 101 -24.89 -3.21 -15.17
CA THR A 101 -25.69 -2.67 -16.29
C THR A 101 -25.20 -1.31 -16.76
N ALA A 102 -24.69 -0.47 -15.84
CA ALA A 102 -24.08 0.80 -16.19
C ALA A 102 -22.66 0.65 -16.75
N GLY A 103 -22.10 -0.57 -16.77
CA GLY A 103 -20.69 -0.79 -17.14
C GLY A 103 -19.72 -0.12 -16.18
N GLY A 104 -20.18 0.17 -14.96
CA GLY A 104 -19.40 0.81 -13.92
C GLY A 104 -18.64 -0.17 -13.02
N SER A 105 -17.91 0.37 -12.07
CA SER A 105 -17.33 -0.37 -10.96
C SER A 105 -17.55 0.37 -9.64
N LEU A 106 -17.81 -0.39 -8.58
CA LEU A 106 -17.84 0.11 -7.22
C LEU A 106 -17.22 -0.96 -6.33
N ALA A 107 -16.18 -0.59 -5.59
CA ALA A 107 -15.47 -1.47 -4.69
C ALA A 107 -15.23 -0.80 -3.35
N ALA A 108 -15.33 -1.57 -2.26
CA ALA A 108 -15.01 -1.11 -0.93
C ALA A 108 -13.91 -1.98 -0.32
N SER A 109 -13.08 -1.37 0.50
CA SER A 109 -12.00 -2.06 1.23
C SER A 109 -11.74 -1.37 2.57
N ALA A 110 -11.25 -2.15 3.54
CA ALA A 110 -10.72 -1.61 4.79
C ALA A 110 -9.19 -1.66 4.77
N GLY A 111 -8.58 -0.63 5.32
CA GLY A 111 -7.18 -0.58 5.72
C GLY A 111 -7.08 -0.44 7.23
N SER A 112 -5.87 -0.38 7.75
CA SER A 112 -5.65 -0.18 9.20
C SER A 112 -6.32 1.12 9.67
N GLU A 113 -6.14 2.23 8.94
CA GLU A 113 -6.49 3.59 9.36
C GLU A 113 -7.67 4.19 8.60
N SER A 114 -8.17 3.53 7.59
CA SER A 114 -9.26 4.03 6.76
C SER A 114 -10.12 2.91 6.20
N LEU A 115 -11.35 3.29 5.82
CA LEU A 115 -12.21 2.52 4.93
C LEU A 115 -12.34 3.30 3.64
N GLY A 116 -12.13 2.64 2.50
CA GLY A 116 -12.22 3.23 1.18
C GLY A 116 -13.37 2.68 0.37
N VAL A 117 -14.05 3.55 -0.39
CA VAL A 117 -14.95 3.18 -1.48
C VAL A 117 -14.45 3.86 -2.74
N SER A 118 -14.15 3.09 -3.77
CA SER A 118 -13.79 3.58 -5.10
C SER A 118 -14.90 3.25 -6.08
N ALA A 119 -15.26 4.20 -6.96
CA ALA A 119 -16.25 4.03 -7.99
C ALA A 119 -15.76 4.66 -9.31
N SER A 120 -16.07 4.00 -10.44
CA SER A 120 -15.80 4.53 -11.77
C SER A 120 -16.96 4.20 -12.68
N PHE A 121 -17.54 5.22 -13.30
CA PHE A 121 -18.71 5.13 -14.16
C PHE A 121 -18.55 6.04 -15.38
N MET A 122 -19.40 5.87 -16.39
CA MET A 122 -19.53 6.88 -17.44
C MET A 122 -20.09 8.17 -16.87
N ALA A 123 -19.67 9.32 -17.38
CA ALA A 123 -20.13 10.63 -16.90
C ALA A 123 -21.67 10.78 -16.94
N ARG A 124 -22.35 10.16 -17.92
CA ARG A 124 -23.82 10.15 -18.03
C ARG A 124 -24.50 9.41 -16.86
N ASP A 125 -23.79 8.49 -16.20
CA ASP A 125 -24.32 7.64 -15.12
C ASP A 125 -23.87 8.13 -13.72
N VAL A 126 -23.36 9.36 -13.63
CA VAL A 126 -22.83 9.94 -12.38
C VAL A 126 -23.86 9.96 -11.26
N ASP A 127 -25.14 10.24 -11.56
CA ASP A 127 -26.20 10.28 -10.55
C ASP A 127 -26.44 8.88 -9.96
N LEU A 128 -26.39 7.83 -10.77
CA LEU A 128 -26.45 6.44 -10.31
C LEU A 128 -25.23 6.09 -9.46
N MET A 129 -24.03 6.48 -9.87
CA MET A 129 -22.81 6.27 -9.09
C MET A 129 -22.93 6.89 -7.69
N LEU A 130 -23.38 8.13 -7.62
CA LEU A 130 -23.54 8.84 -6.35
C LEU A 130 -24.64 8.22 -5.46
N GLU A 131 -25.76 7.79 -6.07
CA GLU A 131 -26.81 7.07 -5.35
C GLU A 131 -26.29 5.77 -4.76
N LEU A 132 -25.61 4.93 -5.56
CA LEU A 132 -25.08 3.65 -5.10
C LEU A 132 -24.03 3.81 -3.99
N ALA A 133 -23.09 4.73 -4.16
CA ALA A 133 -22.07 4.99 -3.14
C ALA A 133 -22.66 5.61 -1.87
N GLY A 134 -23.63 6.53 -2.03
CA GLY A 134 -24.37 7.11 -0.92
C GLY A 134 -25.17 6.08 -0.15
N ASP A 135 -25.86 5.17 -0.84
CA ASP A 135 -26.62 4.08 -0.22
C ASP A 135 -25.68 3.11 0.51
N ALA A 136 -24.60 2.68 -0.14
CA ALA A 136 -23.63 1.76 0.45
C ALA A 136 -23.06 2.30 1.78
N LEU A 137 -22.72 3.59 1.84
CA LEU A 137 -22.10 4.21 3.01
C LEU A 137 -23.09 4.63 4.08
N GLN A 138 -24.30 5.07 3.70
CA GLN A 138 -25.26 5.67 4.64
C GLN A 138 -26.41 4.75 4.99
N ARG A 139 -26.74 3.79 4.12
CA ARG A 139 -27.89 2.88 4.27
C ARG A 139 -27.56 1.45 3.87
N PRO A 140 -26.42 0.88 4.38
CA PRO A 140 -26.08 -0.51 4.07
C PRO A 140 -27.15 -1.45 4.62
N ALA A 141 -27.48 -2.49 3.87
CA ALA A 141 -28.51 -3.46 4.28
C ALA A 141 -28.08 -4.33 5.47
N LEU A 142 -26.77 -4.66 5.54
CA LEU A 142 -26.17 -5.51 6.57
C LEU A 142 -27.00 -6.77 6.85
N ALA A 143 -27.43 -7.45 5.77
CA ALA A 143 -28.33 -8.60 5.87
C ALA A 143 -27.65 -9.79 6.57
N PRO A 144 -28.34 -10.48 7.53
CA PRO A 144 -27.74 -11.59 8.28
C PRO A 144 -27.18 -12.70 7.39
N ALA A 145 -27.87 -13.06 6.31
CA ALA A 145 -27.43 -14.11 5.39
C ALA A 145 -26.13 -13.72 4.63
N GLU A 146 -26.00 -12.47 4.22
CA GLU A 146 -24.78 -11.98 3.57
C GLU A 146 -23.62 -11.86 4.55
N PHE A 147 -23.88 -11.49 5.81
CA PHE A 147 -22.87 -11.49 6.87
C PHE A 147 -22.30 -12.90 7.12
N GLU A 148 -23.16 -13.91 7.32
CA GLU A 148 -22.70 -15.28 7.55
C GLU A 148 -21.90 -15.81 6.36
N LYS A 149 -22.32 -15.49 5.13
CA LYS A 149 -21.62 -15.87 3.91
C LYS A 149 -20.25 -15.18 3.82
N ALA A 150 -20.16 -13.86 4.05
CA ALA A 150 -18.91 -13.09 4.00
C ALA A 150 -17.93 -13.61 5.05
N ARG A 151 -18.37 -13.80 6.30
CA ARG A 151 -17.56 -14.32 7.40
C ARG A 151 -17.03 -15.73 7.11
N THR A 152 -17.89 -16.63 6.64
CA THR A 152 -17.49 -17.99 6.27
C THR A 152 -16.47 -17.98 5.15
N LEU A 153 -16.69 -17.17 4.12
CA LEU A 153 -15.75 -17.06 3.00
C LEU A 153 -14.38 -16.50 3.44
N ALA A 154 -14.37 -15.50 4.31
CA ALA A 154 -13.13 -14.93 4.83
C ALA A 154 -12.31 -15.99 5.61
N ILE A 155 -12.96 -16.77 6.51
CA ILE A 155 -12.31 -17.85 7.24
C ILE A 155 -11.78 -18.93 6.28
N GLN A 156 -12.59 -19.36 5.32
CA GLN A 156 -12.18 -20.38 4.33
C GLN A 156 -11.02 -19.89 3.47
N SER A 157 -10.99 -18.61 3.09
CA SER A 157 -9.91 -18.02 2.31
C SER A 157 -8.59 -18.00 3.08
N LEU A 158 -8.63 -17.71 4.40
CA LEU A 158 -7.45 -17.79 5.25
C LEU A 158 -6.95 -19.24 5.36
N ALA A 159 -7.84 -20.20 5.61
CA ALA A 159 -7.48 -21.61 5.68
C ALA A 159 -6.87 -22.11 4.37
N ALA A 160 -7.44 -21.74 3.23
CA ALA A 160 -6.92 -22.08 1.91
C ALA A 160 -5.54 -21.44 1.66
N ALA A 161 -5.33 -20.17 2.06
CA ALA A 161 -4.03 -19.52 1.95
C ALA A 161 -2.97 -20.20 2.83
N LYS A 162 -3.29 -20.59 4.06
CA LYS A 162 -2.40 -21.35 4.95
C LYS A 162 -2.00 -22.70 4.33
N ASP A 163 -2.92 -23.36 3.65
CA ASP A 163 -2.65 -24.66 3.01
C ASP A 163 -1.87 -24.52 1.69
N ALA A 164 -2.36 -23.69 0.76
CA ALA A 164 -1.87 -23.67 -0.61
C ALA A 164 -0.84 -22.57 -0.90
N ASP A 165 -0.99 -21.37 -0.33
CA ASP A 165 -0.12 -20.20 -0.59
C ASP A 165 0.21 -19.40 0.68
N PRO A 166 1.04 -19.92 1.58
CA PRO A 166 1.46 -19.19 2.77
C PRO A 166 2.22 -17.88 2.47
N ARG A 167 2.69 -17.71 1.24
CA ARG A 167 3.31 -16.47 0.78
C ARG A 167 2.37 -15.27 0.93
N ALA A 168 1.08 -15.47 0.70
CA ALA A 168 0.08 -14.42 0.85
C ALA A 168 -0.05 -13.90 2.29
N LEU A 169 0.37 -14.70 3.28
CA LEU A 169 0.21 -14.41 4.70
C LEU A 169 1.50 -13.99 5.41
N ILE A 170 2.65 -14.01 4.74
CA ILE A 170 3.94 -13.74 5.40
C ILE A 170 4.01 -12.34 6.01
N ALA A 171 3.37 -11.34 5.38
CA ALA A 171 3.30 -9.98 5.89
C ALA A 171 2.41 -9.91 7.15
N GLU A 172 1.28 -10.61 7.18
CA GLU A 172 0.38 -10.67 8.34
C GLU A 172 1.10 -11.24 9.58
N TYR A 173 1.84 -12.34 9.41
CA TYR A 173 2.69 -12.88 10.47
C TYR A 173 3.82 -11.90 10.84
N GLY A 174 4.41 -11.23 9.84
CA GLY A 174 5.45 -10.23 10.01
C GLY A 174 4.99 -9.05 10.86
N ASP A 175 3.88 -8.45 10.50
CA ASP A 175 3.31 -7.29 11.20
C ASP A 175 2.83 -7.67 12.60
N ALA A 176 2.15 -8.82 12.76
CA ALA A 176 1.74 -9.33 14.06
C ALA A 176 2.94 -9.58 15.00
N TRP A 177 4.07 -10.07 14.46
CA TRP A 177 5.30 -10.30 15.22
C TRP A 177 6.08 -9.03 15.51
N LEU A 178 6.14 -8.09 14.56
CA LEU A 178 6.81 -6.81 14.69
C LEU A 178 6.09 -5.90 15.70
N PHE A 179 4.77 -5.78 15.57
CA PHE A 179 3.97 -4.81 16.30
C PHE A 179 3.23 -5.43 17.48
N ARG A 180 3.81 -6.38 18.18
CA ARG A 180 3.18 -7.05 19.33
C ARG A 180 2.61 -6.05 20.33
N GLY A 181 1.30 -6.14 20.59
CA GLY A 181 0.57 -5.24 21.51
C GLY A 181 0.26 -3.86 20.92
N HIS A 182 0.74 -3.54 19.73
CA HIS A 182 0.41 -2.30 19.03
C HIS A 182 -0.72 -2.56 18.00
N PRO A 183 -1.63 -1.59 17.77
CA PRO A 183 -2.74 -1.78 16.83
C PRO A 183 -2.33 -2.17 15.40
N TYR A 184 -1.15 -1.76 14.91
CA TYR A 184 -0.66 -2.14 13.59
C TYR A 184 -0.27 -3.63 13.47
N GLY A 185 -0.14 -4.35 14.57
CA GLY A 185 0.04 -5.80 14.55
C GLY A 185 -1.26 -6.59 14.46
N ARG A 186 -2.41 -5.91 14.43
CA ARG A 186 -3.73 -6.55 14.28
C ARG A 186 -4.02 -6.74 12.79
N PRO A 187 -4.36 -7.96 12.34
CA PRO A 187 -4.63 -8.21 10.93
C PRO A 187 -5.90 -7.48 10.50
N VAL A 188 -5.81 -6.65 9.44
CA VAL A 188 -6.94 -5.88 8.91
C VAL A 188 -8.08 -6.80 8.44
N GLY A 189 -7.72 -7.91 7.78
CA GLY A 189 -8.68 -8.93 7.34
C GLY A 189 -9.16 -9.88 8.46
N GLY A 190 -8.64 -9.70 9.68
CA GLY A 190 -8.89 -10.62 10.78
C GLY A 190 -8.04 -11.89 10.71
N SER A 191 -8.17 -12.71 11.73
CA SER A 191 -7.67 -14.08 11.79
C SER A 191 -8.83 -15.05 11.87
N GLU A 192 -8.61 -16.34 11.65
CA GLU A 192 -9.68 -17.34 11.80
C GLU A 192 -10.35 -17.24 13.18
N GLY A 193 -9.55 -17.04 14.24
CA GLY A 193 -10.06 -16.91 15.60
C GLY A 193 -10.87 -15.63 15.83
N SER A 194 -10.39 -14.48 15.36
CA SER A 194 -11.10 -13.21 15.51
C SER A 194 -12.36 -13.17 14.66
N LEU A 195 -12.30 -13.62 13.40
CA LEU A 195 -13.46 -13.68 12.49
C LEU A 195 -14.56 -14.59 13.02
N ALA A 196 -14.21 -15.75 13.59
CA ALA A 196 -15.18 -16.64 14.23
C ALA A 196 -15.89 -15.98 15.43
N ALA A 197 -15.23 -15.03 16.08
CA ALA A 197 -15.79 -14.28 17.20
C ALA A 197 -16.64 -13.07 16.78
N VAL A 198 -16.45 -12.52 15.55
CA VAL A 198 -17.23 -11.36 15.06
C VAL A 198 -18.69 -11.75 14.86
N THR A 199 -19.60 -10.90 15.31
CA THR A 199 -21.06 -11.02 15.11
C THR A 199 -21.57 -9.88 14.20
N LEU A 200 -22.77 -10.05 13.65
CA LEU A 200 -23.42 -8.98 12.89
C LEU A 200 -23.63 -7.73 13.76
N GLU A 201 -23.91 -7.90 15.04
CA GLU A 201 -24.04 -6.79 15.97
C GLU A 201 -22.71 -6.02 16.15
N ASP A 202 -21.56 -6.71 16.13
CA ASP A 202 -20.24 -6.05 16.14
C ASP A 202 -20.07 -5.16 14.90
N VAL A 203 -20.45 -5.66 13.72
CA VAL A 203 -20.42 -4.89 12.46
C VAL A 203 -21.37 -3.68 12.52
N GLN A 204 -22.56 -3.84 13.06
CA GLN A 204 -23.53 -2.74 13.22
C GLN A 204 -23.02 -1.68 14.21
N ARG A 205 -22.41 -2.11 15.33
CA ARG A 205 -21.77 -1.19 16.29
C ARG A 205 -20.59 -0.46 15.67
N PHE A 206 -19.74 -1.15 14.91
CA PHE A 206 -18.64 -0.54 14.16
C PHE A 206 -19.16 0.55 13.23
N TYR A 207 -20.17 0.25 12.41
CA TYR A 207 -20.81 1.21 11.53
C TYR A 207 -21.33 2.44 12.29
N ALA A 208 -22.07 2.22 13.37
CA ALA A 208 -22.63 3.29 14.17
C ALA A 208 -21.57 4.19 14.83
N ALA A 209 -20.49 3.56 15.30
CA ALA A 209 -19.40 4.25 16.01
C ALA A 209 -18.43 4.98 15.07
N HIS A 210 -18.08 4.37 13.94
CA HIS A 210 -16.90 4.79 13.19
C HIS A 210 -17.19 5.41 11.82
N LEU A 211 -18.41 5.30 11.27
CA LEU A 211 -18.72 5.92 9.99
C LEU A 211 -19.55 7.19 10.15
N GLY A 212 -19.15 8.25 9.46
CA GLY A 212 -19.85 9.53 9.48
C GLY A 212 -19.20 10.56 8.56
N GLY A 213 -19.99 11.58 8.17
CA GLY A 213 -19.54 12.61 7.26
C GLY A 213 -18.37 13.45 7.80
N ASP A 214 -18.29 13.64 9.11
CA ASP A 214 -17.26 14.43 9.79
C ASP A 214 -15.82 13.89 9.68
N ARG A 215 -15.67 12.66 9.23
CA ARG A 215 -14.35 12.02 9.02
C ARG A 215 -14.15 11.51 7.59
N THR A 216 -14.98 12.01 6.67
CA THR A 216 -15.01 11.57 5.28
C THR A 216 -14.23 12.53 4.39
N ILE A 217 -13.48 11.97 3.44
CA ILE A 217 -12.81 12.64 2.34
C ILE A 217 -13.41 12.09 1.06
N ILE A 218 -13.88 12.99 0.19
CA ILE A 218 -14.46 12.64 -1.12
C ILE A 218 -13.59 13.29 -2.20
N THR A 219 -13.05 12.50 -3.09
CA THR A 219 -12.31 13.00 -4.24
C THR A 219 -12.97 12.52 -5.51
N VAL A 220 -13.15 13.43 -6.48
CA VAL A 220 -13.76 13.13 -7.77
C VAL A 220 -12.91 13.73 -8.89
N VAL A 221 -12.68 12.92 -9.91
CA VAL A 221 -12.07 13.33 -11.17
C VAL A 221 -13.07 13.01 -12.28
N ASP A 222 -13.53 14.03 -13.00
CA ASP A 222 -14.65 13.88 -13.92
C ASP A 222 -14.61 14.82 -15.13
N ASP A 223 -15.54 14.58 -16.07
CA ASP A 223 -15.86 15.43 -17.21
C ASP A 223 -17.06 16.35 -16.90
N ILE A 224 -17.28 16.76 -15.66
CA ILE A 224 -18.39 17.59 -15.20
C ILE A 224 -17.84 18.84 -14.54
N ASP A 225 -18.60 19.94 -14.65
CA ASP A 225 -18.33 21.20 -13.94
C ASP A 225 -18.26 20.98 -12.43
N ALA A 226 -17.19 21.49 -11.79
CA ALA A 226 -16.91 21.29 -10.37
C ALA A 226 -18.04 21.81 -9.45
N GLN A 227 -18.72 22.93 -9.80
CA GLN A 227 -19.82 23.47 -9.00
C GLN A 227 -21.06 22.58 -9.08
N ALA A 228 -21.35 22.05 -10.29
CA ALA A 228 -22.45 21.12 -10.48
C ALA A 228 -22.20 19.82 -9.67
N MET A 229 -20.95 19.29 -9.70
CA MET A 229 -20.55 18.11 -8.92
C MET A 229 -20.64 18.39 -7.41
N LEU A 230 -20.14 19.52 -6.94
CA LEU A 230 -20.24 19.89 -5.52
C LEU A 230 -21.69 19.92 -5.05
N GLY A 231 -22.61 20.50 -5.86
CA GLY A 231 -24.04 20.48 -5.57
C GLY A 231 -24.63 19.06 -5.51
N LYS A 232 -24.17 18.13 -6.34
CA LYS A 232 -24.57 16.71 -6.29
C LYS A 232 -24.05 16.03 -5.01
N LEU A 233 -22.78 16.25 -4.66
CA LEU A 233 -22.16 15.71 -3.45
C LEU A 233 -22.83 16.22 -2.18
N GLU A 234 -23.17 17.52 -2.11
CA GLU A 234 -23.91 18.09 -0.97
C GLU A 234 -25.27 17.42 -0.78
N ARG A 235 -26.03 17.20 -1.87
CA ARG A 235 -27.33 16.50 -1.80
C ARG A 235 -27.17 15.04 -1.36
N THR A 236 -26.12 14.36 -1.79
CA THR A 236 -25.93 12.94 -1.51
C THR A 236 -25.33 12.71 -0.12
N PHE A 237 -24.31 13.46 0.25
CA PHE A 237 -23.50 13.20 1.44
C PHE A 237 -23.62 14.26 2.53
N GLY A 238 -24.06 15.50 2.23
CA GLY A 238 -24.07 16.60 3.18
C GLY A 238 -24.96 16.37 4.41
N GLY A 239 -26.01 15.57 4.28
CA GLY A 239 -26.87 15.14 5.37
C GLY A 239 -26.37 13.91 6.15
N TRP A 240 -25.23 13.33 5.80
CA TRP A 240 -24.73 12.15 6.49
C TRP A 240 -24.32 12.49 7.93
N ARG A 241 -24.84 11.71 8.88
CA ARG A 241 -24.61 11.93 10.31
C ARG A 241 -23.11 11.95 10.67
N LYS A 242 -22.78 12.52 11.81
CA LYS A 242 -21.45 12.39 12.41
C LYS A 242 -21.24 10.98 12.97
N ALA A 243 -19.99 10.55 13.03
CA ALA A 243 -19.63 9.30 13.68
C ALA A 243 -19.92 9.35 15.19
N GLY A 244 -20.32 8.20 15.73
CA GLY A 244 -20.77 8.10 17.14
C GLY A 244 -19.64 8.04 18.18
N ALA A 245 -18.41 7.69 17.79
CA ALA A 245 -17.25 7.56 18.67
C ALA A 245 -16.11 8.50 18.23
N PRO A 246 -15.14 8.79 19.09
CA PRO A 246 -13.90 9.46 18.72
C PRO A 246 -13.16 8.73 17.59
N LEU A 247 -12.36 9.46 16.81
CA LEU A 247 -11.52 8.87 15.79
C LEU A 247 -10.47 7.96 16.45
N PRO A 248 -10.40 6.66 16.08
CA PRO A 248 -9.34 5.79 16.59
C PRO A 248 -7.96 6.30 16.19
N ALA A 249 -7.00 6.19 17.09
CA ALA A 249 -5.61 6.57 16.86
C ALA A 249 -4.66 5.47 17.35
N ALA A 250 -3.60 5.24 16.59
CA ALA A 250 -2.51 4.37 17.01
C ALA A 250 -1.44 5.18 17.75
N PRO A 251 -0.85 4.68 18.83
CA PRO A 251 0.34 5.28 19.44
C PRO A 251 1.54 5.17 18.48
N THR A 252 2.64 5.83 18.79
CA THR A 252 3.88 5.64 18.02
C THR A 252 4.49 4.28 18.36
N PRO A 253 4.77 3.43 17.36
CA PRO A 253 5.38 2.12 17.59
C PRO A 253 6.79 2.24 18.17
N GLN A 254 7.16 1.27 19.02
CA GLN A 254 8.51 1.21 19.57
C GLN A 254 9.45 0.46 18.62
N PRO A 255 10.68 0.95 18.43
CA PRO A 255 11.70 0.25 17.65
C PRO A 255 11.99 -1.15 18.20
N VAL A 256 12.37 -2.06 17.31
CA VAL A 256 12.88 -3.39 17.70
C VAL A 256 14.31 -3.24 18.22
N SER A 257 14.58 -3.82 19.36
CA SER A 257 15.94 -3.95 19.91
C SER A 257 16.32 -5.44 19.99
N GLY A 258 17.43 -5.77 19.38
CA GLY A 258 17.85 -7.16 19.21
C GLY A 258 17.03 -7.90 18.15
N ARG A 259 17.42 -9.17 17.90
CA ARG A 259 16.66 -10.06 17.01
C ARG A 259 15.66 -10.88 17.79
N ARG A 260 14.48 -11.09 17.20
CA ARG A 260 13.50 -12.07 17.67
C ARG A 260 12.94 -12.83 16.48
N VAL A 261 12.86 -14.15 16.61
CA VAL A 261 12.51 -15.06 15.51
C VAL A 261 11.19 -15.75 15.79
N LEU A 262 10.28 -15.70 14.82
CA LEU A 262 9.07 -16.51 14.79
C LEU A 262 9.19 -17.55 13.69
N LEU A 263 9.10 -18.81 14.05
CA LEU A 263 8.98 -19.93 13.12
C LEU A 263 7.53 -20.43 13.11
N VAL A 264 6.89 -20.29 11.97
CA VAL A 264 5.56 -20.84 11.70
C VAL A 264 5.73 -22.17 11.02
N ASP A 265 5.44 -23.26 11.76
CA ASP A 265 5.62 -24.62 11.28
C ASP A 265 4.55 -25.01 10.27
N LYS A 266 5.00 -25.31 9.06
CA LYS A 266 4.22 -25.93 7.96
C LYS A 266 4.88 -27.26 7.60
N PRO A 267 4.45 -28.36 8.20
CA PRO A 267 5.06 -29.67 7.96
C PRO A 267 5.00 -30.05 6.47
N GLY A 268 6.10 -30.59 5.95
CA GLY A 268 6.21 -31.01 4.55
C GLY A 268 6.40 -29.89 3.55
N ALA A 269 6.53 -28.63 3.99
CA ALA A 269 6.81 -27.52 3.09
C ALA A 269 8.15 -27.72 2.35
N THR A 270 8.10 -27.57 1.03
CA THR A 270 9.30 -27.63 0.15
C THR A 270 9.96 -26.27 -0.02
N GLN A 271 9.27 -25.20 0.39
CA GLN A 271 9.77 -23.83 0.38
C GLN A 271 9.65 -23.22 1.77
N THR A 272 10.54 -22.30 2.08
CA THR A 272 10.48 -21.42 3.23
C THR A 272 10.23 -20.00 2.75
N TYR A 273 9.19 -19.36 3.29
CA TYR A 273 8.92 -17.94 3.14
C TYR A 273 9.54 -17.20 4.30
N PHE A 274 10.18 -16.06 4.07
CA PHE A 274 10.77 -15.29 5.15
C PHE A 274 10.49 -13.80 5.02
N TRP A 275 10.39 -13.15 6.16
CA TRP A 275 10.17 -11.74 6.33
C TRP A 275 11.11 -11.20 7.42
N LEU A 276 11.87 -10.16 7.08
CA LEU A 276 12.80 -9.50 7.97
C LEU A 276 12.35 -8.06 8.11
N GLY A 277 11.91 -7.62 9.29
CA GLY A 277 11.31 -6.31 9.43
C GLY A 277 11.72 -5.55 10.67
N SER A 278 11.52 -4.26 10.59
CA SER A 278 11.66 -3.29 11.67
C SER A 278 10.58 -2.21 11.58
N VAL A 279 10.43 -1.39 12.62
CA VAL A 279 9.63 -0.17 12.51
C VAL A 279 10.31 0.76 11.50
N GLY A 280 9.58 1.16 10.49
CA GLY A 280 10.05 2.01 9.39
C GLY A 280 9.72 3.48 9.60
N ALA A 281 9.00 4.09 8.65
CA ALA A 281 8.71 5.51 8.62
C ALA A 281 7.21 5.79 8.40
N SER A 282 6.74 6.97 8.83
CA SER A 282 5.38 7.42 8.55
C SER A 282 5.24 7.96 7.12
N ARG A 283 3.99 8.12 6.67
CA ARG A 283 3.70 8.73 5.34
C ARG A 283 4.06 10.22 5.29
N THR A 284 4.06 10.86 6.44
CA THR A 284 4.42 12.29 6.58
C THR A 284 5.89 12.55 6.91
N ASP A 285 6.72 11.49 6.97
CA ASP A 285 8.16 11.65 7.18
C ASP A 285 8.77 12.56 6.09
N PRO A 286 9.43 13.67 6.44
CA PRO A 286 10.04 14.57 5.46
C PRO A 286 11.13 13.89 4.61
N ALA A 287 11.77 12.84 5.11
CA ALA A 287 12.79 12.07 4.40
C ALA A 287 12.21 10.92 3.54
N ARG A 288 10.88 10.82 3.37
CA ARG A 288 10.23 9.71 2.64
C ARG A 288 10.72 9.54 1.20
N THR A 289 11.02 10.64 0.50
CA THR A 289 11.53 10.57 -0.88
C THR A 289 12.94 9.99 -0.92
N GLN A 290 13.82 10.44 -0.04
CA GLN A 290 15.19 9.93 0.10
C GLN A 290 15.19 8.43 0.46
N GLN A 291 14.36 8.03 1.42
CA GLN A 291 14.14 6.63 1.81
C GLN A 291 13.68 5.80 0.61
N SER A 292 12.76 6.33 -0.20
CA SER A 292 12.26 5.63 -1.39
C SER A 292 13.34 5.49 -2.48
N VAL A 293 14.20 6.50 -2.69
CA VAL A 293 15.33 6.41 -3.62
C VAL A 293 16.31 5.31 -3.20
N VAL A 294 16.71 5.32 -1.94
CA VAL A 294 17.63 4.29 -1.41
C VAL A 294 16.99 2.91 -1.48
N ASN A 295 15.72 2.78 -1.09
CA ASN A 295 15.01 1.51 -1.13
C ASN A 295 14.82 0.98 -2.55
N THR A 296 14.59 1.86 -3.54
CA THR A 296 14.50 1.46 -4.95
C THR A 296 15.79 0.80 -5.43
N ALA A 297 16.95 1.33 -5.04
CA ALA A 297 18.23 0.71 -5.34
C ALA A 297 18.45 -0.59 -4.55
N PHE A 298 18.00 -0.64 -3.29
CA PHE A 298 18.24 -1.77 -2.40
C PHE A 298 17.36 -2.98 -2.69
N GLY A 299 16.02 -2.80 -2.76
CA GLY A 299 15.08 -3.92 -2.91
C GLY A 299 13.76 -3.57 -3.60
N GLY A 300 13.59 -2.32 -4.09
CA GLY A 300 12.33 -1.82 -4.65
C GLY A 300 12.15 -2.05 -6.15
N ARG A 301 13.10 -2.67 -6.85
CA ARG A 301 13.03 -2.96 -8.28
C ARG A 301 13.72 -4.28 -8.65
N TYR A 302 13.49 -4.75 -9.88
CA TYR A 302 14.08 -6.00 -10.37
C TYR A 302 15.62 -6.01 -10.34
N THR A 303 16.27 -4.91 -10.73
CA THR A 303 17.73 -4.77 -10.74
C THR A 303 18.29 -4.19 -9.43
N SER A 304 17.59 -4.41 -8.31
CA SER A 304 18.04 -3.96 -6.99
C SER A 304 19.15 -4.83 -6.43
N MET A 305 19.85 -4.33 -5.40
CA MET A 305 20.94 -5.05 -4.73
C MET A 305 20.48 -6.43 -4.21
N LEU A 306 19.29 -6.52 -3.61
CA LEU A 306 18.74 -7.78 -3.11
C LEU A 306 18.43 -8.76 -4.24
N ASN A 307 17.73 -8.32 -5.30
CA ASN A 307 17.41 -9.21 -6.42
C ASN A 307 18.68 -9.65 -7.17
N THR A 308 19.66 -8.77 -7.33
CA THR A 308 20.94 -9.15 -7.90
C THR A 308 21.60 -10.26 -7.08
N ALA A 309 21.72 -10.06 -5.77
CA ALA A 309 22.38 -11.05 -4.90
C ALA A 309 21.60 -12.38 -4.80
N LEU A 310 20.29 -12.33 -4.48
CA LEU A 310 19.51 -13.53 -4.15
C LEU A 310 18.94 -14.25 -5.38
N ARG A 311 18.62 -13.50 -6.45
CA ARG A 311 18.01 -14.07 -7.64
C ARG A 311 19.00 -14.27 -8.77
N ILE A 312 19.72 -13.20 -9.17
CA ILE A 312 20.52 -13.21 -10.39
C ILE A 312 21.83 -13.99 -10.17
N ASP A 313 22.57 -13.64 -9.13
CA ASP A 313 23.90 -14.19 -8.89
C ASP A 313 23.86 -15.58 -8.22
N SER A 314 22.91 -15.80 -7.26
CA SER A 314 22.87 -17.04 -6.49
C SER A 314 21.75 -18.00 -6.86
N GLY A 315 20.69 -17.55 -7.56
CA GLY A 315 19.55 -18.40 -7.93
C GLY A 315 18.72 -18.92 -6.74
N LEU A 316 18.88 -18.34 -5.55
CA LEU A 316 18.22 -18.80 -4.32
C LEU A 316 16.73 -18.54 -4.27
N THR A 317 16.25 -17.54 -5.01
CA THR A 317 14.84 -17.15 -5.04
C THR A 317 14.42 -16.72 -6.43
N TYR A 318 13.10 -16.76 -6.70
CA TYR A 318 12.54 -16.12 -7.90
C TYR A 318 12.32 -14.62 -7.71
N GLY A 319 12.33 -14.10 -6.49
CA GLY A 319 12.23 -12.68 -6.22
C GLY A 319 12.32 -12.34 -4.74
N VAL A 320 12.90 -11.19 -4.49
CA VAL A 320 13.00 -10.57 -3.17
C VAL A 320 12.63 -9.10 -3.28
N SER A 321 11.94 -8.57 -2.29
CA SER A 321 11.57 -7.16 -2.24
C SER A 321 11.86 -6.55 -0.88
N ALA A 322 12.13 -5.25 -0.87
CA ALA A 322 12.14 -4.45 0.35
C ALA A 322 11.23 -3.24 0.17
N ARG A 323 10.50 -2.88 1.22
CA ARG A 323 9.55 -1.75 1.17
C ARG A 323 9.35 -1.08 2.53
N PHE A 324 8.93 0.17 2.46
CA PHE A 324 8.34 0.91 3.57
C PHE A 324 6.82 0.93 3.39
N ASP A 325 6.08 0.29 4.26
CA ASP A 325 4.61 0.41 4.31
C ASP A 325 4.26 1.54 5.27
N ARG A 326 4.05 2.74 4.71
CA ARG A 326 3.89 3.97 5.48
C ARG A 326 2.43 4.20 5.86
N ALA A 327 2.21 4.58 7.13
CA ALA A 327 0.92 4.91 7.69
C ALA A 327 0.98 6.29 8.40
N LEU A 328 -0.04 6.69 9.15
CA LEU A 328 -0.03 7.92 9.98
C LEU A 328 1.09 7.88 11.03
N GLN A 329 1.26 6.73 11.68
CA GLN A 329 2.43 6.42 12.50
C GLN A 329 3.44 5.62 11.66
N PRO A 330 4.70 5.47 12.11
CA PRO A 330 5.66 4.63 11.41
C PRO A 330 5.14 3.19 11.22
N GLY A 331 4.93 2.80 9.97
CA GLY A 331 4.60 1.44 9.60
C GLY A 331 5.83 0.55 9.48
N PRO A 332 5.73 -0.68 8.98
CA PRO A 332 6.87 -1.57 8.86
C PRO A 332 7.81 -1.17 7.69
N TYR A 333 9.10 -1.35 7.91
CA TYR A 333 10.06 -1.61 6.85
C TYR A 333 10.32 -3.09 6.78
N SER A 334 10.22 -3.70 5.62
CA SER A 334 10.39 -5.14 5.48
C SER A 334 11.20 -5.56 4.27
N ILE A 335 11.93 -6.67 4.41
CA ILE A 335 12.51 -7.46 3.33
C ILE A 335 11.77 -8.79 3.32
N SER A 336 11.17 -9.17 2.19
CA SER A 336 10.45 -10.43 2.07
C SER A 336 10.88 -11.22 0.83
N SER A 337 10.97 -12.54 1.00
CA SER A 337 11.33 -13.46 -0.06
C SER A 337 10.91 -14.89 0.30
N TYR A 338 11.26 -15.83 -0.57
CA TYR A 338 11.10 -17.25 -0.37
C TYR A 338 12.21 -18.02 -1.07
N THR A 339 12.46 -19.25 -0.63
CA THR A 339 13.50 -20.10 -1.17
C THR A 339 13.14 -21.57 -0.97
N GLN A 340 13.87 -22.49 -1.56
CA GLN A 340 13.76 -23.91 -1.21
C GLN A 340 14.13 -24.12 0.26
N THR A 341 13.47 -25.08 0.93
CA THR A 341 13.65 -25.32 2.37
C THR A 341 15.14 -25.56 2.74
N GLU A 342 15.87 -26.28 1.90
CA GLU A 342 17.29 -26.58 2.10
C GLU A 342 18.20 -25.35 2.01
N SER A 343 17.75 -24.31 1.29
CA SER A 343 18.51 -23.06 1.08
C SER A 343 18.09 -21.94 2.04
N THR A 344 17.20 -22.21 3.00
CA THR A 344 16.62 -21.19 3.89
C THR A 344 17.68 -20.31 4.55
N VAL A 345 18.67 -20.94 5.20
CA VAL A 345 19.72 -20.21 5.92
C VAL A 345 20.60 -19.41 4.98
N GLN A 346 20.96 -19.99 3.83
CA GLN A 346 21.77 -19.30 2.84
C GLN A 346 21.05 -18.04 2.30
N ALA A 347 19.76 -18.13 2.03
CA ALA A 347 18.97 -16.99 1.53
C ALA A 347 18.81 -15.89 2.59
N VAL A 348 18.52 -16.24 3.84
CA VAL A 348 18.41 -15.28 4.96
C VAL A 348 19.77 -14.62 5.24
N ASP A 349 20.86 -15.39 5.31
CA ASP A 349 22.21 -14.85 5.51
C ASP A 349 22.58 -13.87 4.40
N LEU A 350 22.30 -14.22 3.14
CA LEU A 350 22.61 -13.35 2.00
C LEU A 350 21.78 -12.06 2.01
N ALA A 351 20.50 -12.14 2.42
CA ALA A 351 19.67 -10.95 2.59
C ALA A 351 20.23 -10.03 3.68
N LEU A 352 20.63 -10.59 4.84
CA LEU A 352 21.25 -9.85 5.95
C LEU A 352 22.61 -9.26 5.55
N ALA A 353 23.44 -10.03 4.84
CA ALA A 353 24.73 -9.55 4.33
C ALA A 353 24.58 -8.43 3.29
N THR A 354 23.53 -8.49 2.47
CA THR A 354 23.22 -7.43 1.49
C THR A 354 22.75 -6.15 2.20
N LEU A 355 21.96 -6.26 3.27
CA LEU A 355 21.59 -5.12 4.12
C LEU A 355 22.80 -4.51 4.80
N GLU A 356 23.70 -5.34 5.34
CA GLU A 356 24.96 -4.89 5.94
C GLU A 356 25.84 -4.17 4.90
N ARG A 357 25.93 -4.70 3.68
CA ARG A 357 26.66 -4.06 2.57
C ARG A 357 26.07 -2.68 2.26
N LEU A 358 24.73 -2.55 2.17
CA LEU A 358 24.09 -1.23 1.98
C LEU A 358 24.51 -0.25 3.08
N ARG A 359 24.49 -0.69 4.34
CA ARG A 359 24.80 0.16 5.50
C ARG A 359 26.28 0.57 5.52
N ARG A 360 27.18 -0.34 5.18
CA ARG A 360 28.63 -0.09 5.18
C ARG A 360 29.10 0.74 3.99
N ASP A 361 28.67 0.39 2.78
CA ASP A 361 29.19 0.91 1.53
C ASP A 361 28.33 2.04 0.94
N GLY A 362 27.03 2.09 1.29
CA GLY A 362 26.07 3.00 0.68
C GLY A 362 25.71 2.57 -0.75
N LEU A 363 25.49 3.56 -1.61
CA LEU A 363 25.21 3.39 -3.04
C LEU A 363 26.32 4.08 -3.85
N ASP A 364 26.82 3.41 -4.88
CA ASP A 364 27.68 4.05 -5.87
C ASP A 364 26.89 5.02 -6.78
N ALA A 365 27.61 5.90 -7.46
CA ALA A 365 26.99 6.94 -8.29
C ALA A 365 26.13 6.37 -9.44
N PRO A 366 26.53 5.33 -10.18
CA PRO A 366 25.71 4.70 -11.20
C PRO A 366 24.41 4.09 -10.65
N THR A 367 24.47 3.38 -9.52
CA THR A 367 23.31 2.78 -8.87
C THR A 367 22.31 3.83 -8.39
N LEU A 368 22.81 4.92 -7.78
CA LEU A 368 21.99 6.04 -7.35
C LEU A 368 21.31 6.72 -8.55
N ALA A 369 22.06 7.04 -9.60
CA ALA A 369 21.54 7.66 -10.82
C ALA A 369 20.46 6.79 -11.47
N SER A 370 20.70 5.48 -11.57
CA SER A 370 19.75 4.52 -12.11
C SER A 370 18.46 4.41 -11.28
N ALA A 371 18.55 4.44 -9.93
CA ALA A 371 17.38 4.42 -9.05
C ALA A 371 16.53 5.69 -9.21
N LYS A 372 17.17 6.86 -9.29
CA LYS A 372 16.50 8.15 -9.52
C LYS A 372 15.77 8.15 -10.87
N SER A 373 16.44 7.74 -11.95
CA SER A 373 15.84 7.65 -13.29
C SER A 373 14.65 6.69 -13.33
N TYR A 374 14.78 5.54 -12.67
CA TYR A 374 13.68 4.57 -12.55
C TYR A 374 12.45 5.18 -11.87
N MET A 375 12.63 5.84 -10.73
CA MET A 375 11.52 6.47 -10.00
C MET A 375 10.85 7.58 -10.80
N LEU A 376 11.64 8.41 -11.48
CA LEU A 376 11.12 9.47 -12.34
C LEU A 376 10.30 8.91 -13.51
N GLY A 377 10.77 7.82 -14.12
CA GLY A 377 10.04 7.14 -15.20
C GLY A 377 8.77 6.43 -14.77
N GLN A 378 8.72 5.92 -13.52
CA GLN A 378 7.55 5.21 -13.00
C GLN A 378 6.48 6.14 -12.40
N PHE A 379 6.80 7.40 -12.15
CA PHE A 379 5.87 8.30 -11.46
C PHE A 379 4.70 8.78 -12.34
N PRO A 380 4.89 9.28 -13.58
CA PRO A 380 3.80 9.78 -14.40
C PRO A 380 2.66 8.77 -14.62
N PRO A 381 2.92 7.48 -14.92
CA PRO A 381 1.86 6.49 -15.07
C PRO A 381 0.97 6.30 -13.83
N THR A 382 1.43 6.70 -12.64
CA THR A 382 0.64 6.61 -11.41
C THR A 382 -0.46 7.67 -11.28
N LEU A 383 -0.52 8.64 -12.21
CA LEU A 383 -1.45 9.77 -12.23
C LEU A 383 -2.23 9.85 -13.55
N GLU A 384 -2.15 8.83 -14.40
CA GLU A 384 -2.66 8.86 -15.76
C GLU A 384 -4.19 8.74 -15.81
N THR A 385 -4.75 7.79 -15.07
CA THR A 385 -6.20 7.55 -15.08
C THR A 385 -6.93 8.41 -14.05
N ASN A 386 -8.24 8.66 -14.30
CA ASN A 386 -9.09 9.40 -13.35
C ASN A 386 -9.11 8.73 -11.97
N GLY A 387 -9.16 7.40 -11.91
CA GLY A 387 -9.14 6.65 -10.65
C GLY A 387 -7.81 6.80 -9.88
N GLN A 388 -6.66 6.75 -10.57
CA GLN A 388 -5.36 6.98 -9.96
C GLN A 388 -5.22 8.39 -9.41
N LEU A 389 -5.70 9.39 -10.16
CA LEU A 389 -5.66 10.78 -9.72
C LEU A 389 -6.60 11.01 -8.52
N ALA A 390 -7.84 10.46 -8.55
CA ALA A 390 -8.76 10.51 -7.41
C ALA A 390 -8.15 9.86 -6.16
N GLY A 391 -7.54 8.69 -6.29
CA GLY A 391 -6.85 8.01 -5.20
C GLY A 391 -5.66 8.81 -4.66
N ARG A 392 -4.87 9.44 -5.53
CA ARG A 392 -3.76 10.31 -5.11
C ARG A 392 -4.24 11.53 -4.33
N LEU A 393 -5.32 12.18 -4.76
CA LEU A 393 -5.91 13.30 -4.04
C LEU A 393 -6.44 12.87 -2.68
N ALA A 394 -7.09 11.70 -2.60
CA ALA A 394 -7.54 11.13 -1.33
C ALA A 394 -6.37 10.86 -0.36
N ASP A 395 -5.26 10.29 -0.85
CA ASP A 395 -4.02 10.08 -0.08
C ASP A 395 -3.45 11.40 0.47
N LEU A 396 -3.33 12.42 -0.38
CA LEU A 396 -2.84 13.74 0.04
C LEU A 396 -3.72 14.34 1.15
N LEU A 397 -5.03 14.34 0.99
CA LEU A 397 -5.96 14.87 1.99
C LEU A 397 -5.97 14.01 3.27
N PHE A 398 -5.86 12.71 3.14
CA PHE A 398 -5.85 11.79 4.28
C PHE A 398 -4.64 12.04 5.20
N TYR A 399 -3.46 12.23 4.62
CA TYR A 399 -2.23 12.47 5.36
C TYR A 399 -1.93 13.96 5.62
N GLY A 400 -2.79 14.88 5.17
CA GLY A 400 -2.56 16.31 5.32
C GLY A 400 -1.40 16.84 4.49
N LEU A 401 -1.13 16.22 3.34
CA LEU A 401 -0.07 16.62 2.41
C LEU A 401 -0.63 17.61 1.37
N GLY A 402 0.22 18.52 0.91
CA GLY A 402 -0.12 19.46 -0.14
C GLY A 402 0.20 18.94 -1.56
N PRO A 403 -0.15 19.74 -2.59
CA PRO A 403 0.15 19.42 -3.98
C PRO A 403 1.65 19.29 -4.26
N GLU A 404 2.49 19.92 -3.46
CA GLU A 404 3.96 19.82 -3.54
C GLU A 404 4.47 18.39 -3.41
N ASP A 405 3.70 17.46 -2.79
CA ASP A 405 4.05 16.04 -2.73
C ASP A 405 4.15 15.41 -4.14
N VAL A 406 3.40 15.95 -5.09
CA VAL A 406 3.42 15.57 -6.52
C VAL A 406 4.27 16.54 -7.32
N ASP A 407 3.99 17.84 -7.22
CA ASP A 407 4.54 18.86 -8.11
C ASP A 407 6.06 19.01 -7.97
N GLU A 408 6.61 18.78 -6.77
CA GLU A 408 8.05 18.85 -6.48
C GLU A 408 8.72 17.47 -6.42
N TYR A 409 8.03 16.40 -6.82
CA TYR A 409 8.56 15.04 -6.71
C TYR A 409 9.90 14.87 -7.42
N ALA A 410 10.00 15.35 -8.66
CA ALA A 410 11.23 15.27 -9.44
C ALA A 410 12.37 16.09 -8.80
N GLN A 411 12.06 17.27 -8.27
CA GLN A 411 13.04 18.12 -7.59
C GLN A 411 13.56 17.45 -6.31
N ARG A 412 12.68 16.87 -5.50
CA ARG A 412 13.09 16.13 -4.29
C ARG A 412 13.97 14.92 -4.59
N ILE A 413 13.71 14.21 -5.69
CA ILE A 413 14.59 13.12 -6.15
C ILE A 413 15.94 13.67 -6.58
N ALA A 414 15.96 14.81 -7.29
CA ALA A 414 17.21 15.42 -7.78
C ALA A 414 18.16 15.77 -6.63
N THR A 415 17.65 16.24 -5.49
CA THR A 415 18.47 16.63 -4.32
C THR A 415 19.14 15.46 -3.59
N VAL A 416 18.78 14.21 -3.88
CA VAL A 416 19.39 13.05 -3.22
C VAL A 416 20.79 12.79 -3.80
N ASP A 417 21.82 13.15 -3.05
CA ASP A 417 23.22 12.90 -3.35
C ASP A 417 23.81 11.78 -2.46
N ALA A 418 25.10 11.51 -2.58
CA ALA A 418 25.76 10.47 -1.81
C ALA A 418 25.80 10.74 -0.30
N ALA A 419 25.82 12.00 0.13
CA ALA A 419 25.80 12.37 1.54
C ALA A 419 24.41 12.14 2.12
N VAL A 420 23.37 12.56 1.40
CA VAL A 420 21.96 12.32 1.75
C VAL A 420 21.66 10.82 1.80
N VAL A 421 22.19 10.01 0.86
CA VAL A 421 22.05 8.55 0.87
C VAL A 421 22.62 7.97 2.17
N ARG A 422 23.82 8.36 2.59
CA ARG A 422 24.46 7.84 3.82
C ARG A 422 23.64 8.17 5.07
N ASP A 423 23.23 9.42 5.21
CA ASP A 423 22.39 9.87 6.33
C ASP A 423 21.04 9.12 6.36
N THR A 424 20.40 8.95 5.20
CA THR A 424 19.15 8.21 5.05
C THR A 424 19.30 6.74 5.46
N ILE A 425 20.37 6.08 5.03
CA ILE A 425 20.63 4.68 5.40
C ILE A 425 20.81 4.56 6.90
N GLU A 426 21.59 5.44 7.52
CA GLU A 426 21.84 5.37 8.94
C GLU A 426 20.59 5.55 9.78
N ARG A 427 19.72 6.49 9.40
CA ARG A 427 18.52 6.84 10.18
C ARG A 427 17.32 5.92 9.91
N ALA A 428 17.13 5.46 8.68
CA ALA A 428 15.87 4.84 8.27
C ALA A 428 15.97 3.35 7.93
N PHE A 429 17.18 2.82 7.65
CA PHE A 429 17.33 1.40 7.35
C PHE A 429 17.79 0.65 8.60
N PRO A 430 17.17 -0.51 8.90
CA PRO A 430 17.44 -1.23 10.14
C PRO A 430 18.89 -1.73 10.21
N LYS A 431 19.41 -1.84 11.42
CA LYS A 431 20.62 -2.62 11.68
C LYS A 431 20.27 -4.09 11.57
N PRO A 432 21.12 -4.94 10.94
CA PRO A 432 20.85 -6.37 10.86
C PRO A 432 20.68 -7.07 12.22
N GLY A 433 21.15 -6.43 13.30
CA GLY A 433 20.98 -6.90 14.68
C GLY A 433 19.63 -6.57 15.33
N ASP A 434 18.84 -5.67 14.76
CA ASP A 434 17.61 -5.14 15.35
C ASP A 434 16.40 -5.43 14.42
N LEU A 435 16.04 -6.72 14.30
CA LEU A 435 15.01 -7.18 13.37
C LEU A 435 14.04 -8.17 14.02
N ALA A 436 12.76 -8.02 13.71
CA ALA A 436 11.81 -9.11 13.81
C ALA A 436 11.94 -9.99 12.57
N ILE A 437 12.11 -11.29 12.78
CA ILE A 437 12.33 -12.28 11.72
C ILE A 437 11.18 -13.28 11.79
N VAL A 438 10.49 -13.48 10.67
CA VAL A 438 9.44 -14.49 10.54
C VAL A 438 9.79 -15.45 9.42
N LEU A 439 9.62 -16.74 9.68
CA LEU A 439 9.78 -17.79 8.68
C LEU A 439 8.54 -18.69 8.71
N ILE A 440 8.01 -19.04 7.54
CA ILE A 440 7.01 -20.08 7.37
C ILE A 440 7.65 -21.22 6.58
N GLY A 441 7.77 -22.41 7.17
CA GLY A 441 8.41 -23.55 6.52
C GLY A 441 8.34 -24.83 7.36
N ASP A 442 8.98 -25.89 6.91
CA ASP A 442 9.07 -27.18 7.64
C ASP A 442 10.03 -27.06 8.83
N ALA A 443 9.47 -26.88 10.03
CA ALA A 443 10.24 -26.69 11.24
C ALA A 443 11.18 -27.89 11.54
N ALA A 444 10.80 -29.11 11.17
CA ALA A 444 11.65 -30.28 11.39
C ALA A 444 12.99 -30.17 10.64
N LYS A 445 13.01 -29.47 9.51
CA LYS A 445 14.21 -29.31 8.66
C LYS A 445 15.03 -28.07 9.01
N ILE A 446 14.40 -26.97 9.46
CA ILE A 446 15.09 -25.67 9.56
C ILE A 446 15.32 -25.18 11.00
N ARG A 447 14.54 -25.67 11.99
CA ARG A 447 14.56 -25.18 13.39
C ARG A 447 15.98 -25.05 13.99
N ALA A 448 16.78 -26.09 13.90
CA ALA A 448 18.10 -26.11 14.53
C ALA A 448 19.03 -25.02 13.98
N GLN A 449 18.90 -24.72 12.69
CA GLN A 449 19.74 -23.75 11.99
C GLN A 449 19.30 -22.30 12.27
N LEU A 450 18.03 -22.08 12.67
CA LEU A 450 17.47 -20.74 12.91
C LEU A 450 17.88 -20.16 14.27
N GLN A 451 18.35 -20.98 15.22
CA GLN A 451 18.78 -20.54 16.55
C GLN A 451 19.89 -19.49 16.51
N LYS A 452 20.70 -19.47 15.43
CA LYS A 452 21.76 -18.47 15.25
C LYS A 452 21.24 -17.04 15.03
N TYR A 453 19.97 -16.90 14.66
CA TYR A 453 19.39 -15.56 14.41
C TYR A 453 18.85 -14.89 15.68
N GLY A 454 18.67 -15.60 16.76
CA GLY A 454 18.18 -15.06 18.04
C GLY A 454 17.19 -15.98 18.74
N PRO A 455 16.54 -15.49 19.80
CA PRO A 455 15.51 -16.25 20.51
C PRO A 455 14.40 -16.70 19.56
N LEU A 456 14.15 -18.02 19.52
CA LEU A 456 13.19 -18.65 18.63
C LEU A 456 11.87 -18.91 19.36
N THR A 457 10.79 -18.39 18.80
CA THR A 457 9.41 -18.72 19.18
C THR A 457 8.80 -19.53 18.05
N GLU A 458 8.02 -20.54 18.37
CA GLU A 458 7.35 -21.39 17.38
C GLU A 458 5.84 -21.34 17.52
N MET A 459 5.14 -21.45 16.39
CA MET A 459 3.72 -21.70 16.30
C MET A 459 3.43 -22.58 15.09
N LYS A 460 2.23 -23.15 15.03
CA LYS A 460 1.80 -23.92 13.85
C LYS A 460 1.09 -23.00 12.86
N ILE A 461 1.20 -23.32 11.58
CA ILE A 461 0.45 -22.57 10.54
C ILE A 461 -1.08 -22.72 10.72
N THR A 462 -1.51 -23.82 11.36
CA THR A 462 -2.91 -24.09 11.68
C THR A 462 -3.43 -23.34 12.90
N ASP A 463 -2.57 -22.65 13.65
CA ASP A 463 -3.01 -21.83 14.78
C ASP A 463 -3.92 -20.70 14.26
N PRO A 464 -5.03 -20.38 14.96
CA PRO A 464 -6.05 -19.48 14.45
C PRO A 464 -5.66 -18.00 14.53
N GLN A 465 -4.44 -17.68 14.96
CA GLN A 465 -3.89 -16.33 15.10
C GLN A 465 -2.59 -16.20 14.29
N PHE A 466 -2.11 -14.96 14.06
CA PHE A 466 -0.86 -14.68 13.34
C PHE A 466 0.35 -14.46 14.25
N ALA A 467 0.17 -14.44 15.55
CA ALA A 467 1.26 -14.42 16.53
C ALA A 467 0.84 -15.21 17.79
N PRO A 468 1.79 -15.80 18.52
CA PRO A 468 1.51 -16.39 19.82
C PRO A 468 0.96 -15.36 20.81
N PRO A 469 0.12 -15.76 21.76
CA PRO A 469 -0.34 -14.87 22.82
C PRO A 469 0.83 -14.21 23.54
N GLN A 470 0.65 -12.98 23.98
CA GLN A 470 1.62 -12.33 24.84
C GLN A 470 1.50 -12.93 26.25
N THR A 471 2.59 -13.51 26.73
CA THR A 471 2.72 -14.01 28.11
C THR A 471 3.04 -12.86 29.05
#